data_9cc727426abc93398efd9bc9b64ccf97
#
_entry.id   9cc727426abc93398efd9bc9b64ccf97
#
_cell.length_a   1.000
_cell.length_b   1.000
_cell.length_c   1.000
_cell.angle_alpha   90.00
_cell.angle_beta   90.00
_cell.angle_gamma   90.00
#
_symmetry.space_group_name_H-M   'P 1'
#
loop_
_entity.id
_entity.type
_entity.pdbx_description
1 polymer ?
#
loop_
_entity_poly.entity_id
_entity_poly.type
_entity_poly.pdbx_seq_one_letter_code
_entity_poly.pdbx_strand_id
1 'polypeptide(L)'
;IPMENQIRKQATVGVFAVGHAVYWGQFPGLLDKLMIYHADFVKLLEKQGVKVVDFGMSDSSERAYEMLDRIKASGVDLLFCNMVTYATSSVFAPIARDSGLPIVLTALQPLANLDYTQANTRMQLENDCICAVPEYMGVAARMNRKIYDVIIGCLYNDEKADGEIAKWCNIAKALHGLK
;
A
#
# COMPACT_ATOMS: atom_id res chain seq x y z
N ILE A 1 -8.98 0.47 -44.85
CA ILE A 1 -9.54 1.02 -43.58
C ILE A 1 -8.36 1.17 -42.63
N PRO A 2 -7.96 2.39 -42.26
CA PRO A 2 -6.87 2.57 -41.31
C PRO A 2 -7.37 2.10 -39.93
N MET A 3 -6.68 1.15 -39.33
CA MET A 3 -6.87 0.84 -37.91
C MET A 3 -6.38 2.07 -37.13
N GLU A 4 -7.32 2.82 -36.59
CA GLU A 4 -7.03 3.82 -35.57
C GLU A 4 -6.27 3.12 -34.44
N ASN A 5 -5.04 3.57 -34.19
CA ASN A 5 -4.25 3.23 -33.01
C ASN A 5 -5.08 3.64 -31.78
N GLN A 6 -5.89 2.71 -31.26
CA GLN A 6 -6.46 2.89 -29.93
C GLN A 6 -5.28 2.99 -28.99
N ILE A 7 -5.00 4.21 -28.53
CA ILE A 7 -4.08 4.45 -27.42
C ILE A 7 -4.61 3.60 -26.25
N ARG A 8 -4.01 2.42 -26.06
CA ARG A 8 -4.34 1.59 -24.90
C ARG A 8 -4.04 2.44 -23.67
N LYS A 9 -5.07 2.83 -22.95
CA LYS A 9 -4.91 3.54 -21.68
C LYS A 9 -3.99 2.70 -20.80
N GLN A 10 -3.01 3.33 -20.20
CA GLN A 10 -2.05 2.68 -19.32
C GLN A 10 -2.78 2.16 -18.07
N ALA A 11 -2.48 0.93 -17.64
CA ALA A 11 -3.02 0.38 -16.41
C ALA A 11 -2.71 1.30 -15.22
N THR A 12 -3.67 1.49 -14.35
CA THR A 12 -3.57 2.42 -13.22
C THR A 12 -3.69 1.63 -11.92
N VAL A 13 -2.68 1.71 -11.06
CA VAL A 13 -2.72 1.14 -9.71
C VAL A 13 -2.91 2.25 -8.70
N GLY A 14 -3.74 1.98 -7.69
CA GLY A 14 -3.88 2.85 -6.53
C GLY A 14 -2.93 2.40 -5.42
N VAL A 15 -2.43 3.34 -4.64
CA VAL A 15 -1.64 3.05 -3.44
C VAL A 15 -2.04 3.99 -2.32
N PHE A 16 -2.09 3.48 -1.11
CA PHE A 16 -2.26 4.27 0.10
C PHE A 16 -1.38 3.71 1.22
N ALA A 17 -0.88 4.59 2.06
CA ALA A 17 -0.17 4.21 3.27
C ALA A 17 -1.15 4.08 4.43
N VAL A 18 -0.80 3.26 5.42
CA VAL A 18 -1.52 3.18 6.68
C VAL A 18 -0.61 3.55 7.85
N GLY A 19 -1.18 4.26 8.82
CA GLY A 19 -0.50 4.69 10.02
C GLY A 19 -1.49 4.95 11.15
N HIS A 20 -0.99 5.44 12.26
CA HIS A 20 -1.81 5.72 13.43
C HIS A 20 -1.61 7.17 13.88
N ALA A 21 -2.66 8.00 13.77
CA ALA A 21 -2.59 9.44 14.04
C ALA A 21 -2.04 9.79 15.44
N VAL A 22 -2.25 8.91 16.43
CA VAL A 22 -1.72 9.06 17.79
C VAL A 22 -0.20 9.17 17.84
N TYR A 23 0.51 8.59 16.87
CA TYR A 23 1.99 8.61 16.86
C TYR A 23 2.55 9.98 16.46
N TRP A 24 1.84 10.77 15.67
CA TRP A 24 2.39 12.01 15.13
C TRP A 24 2.74 13.04 16.21
N GLY A 25 1.91 13.13 17.24
CA GLY A 25 2.18 13.99 18.39
C GLY A 25 3.23 13.43 19.35
N GLN A 26 3.38 12.10 19.42
CA GLN A 26 4.33 11.45 20.32
C GLN A 26 5.75 11.36 19.73
N PHE A 27 5.85 11.25 18.41
CA PHE A 27 7.12 11.09 17.68
C PHE A 27 7.24 12.15 16.57
N PRO A 28 7.65 13.39 16.92
CA PRO A 28 7.80 14.46 15.93
C PRO A 28 8.68 14.05 14.74
N GLY A 29 8.21 14.31 13.52
CA GLY A 29 8.89 13.94 12.27
C GLY A 29 8.77 12.46 11.86
N LEU A 30 8.06 11.61 12.61
CA LEU A 30 7.84 10.22 12.22
C LEU A 30 6.97 10.15 10.95
N LEU A 31 5.87 10.90 10.88
CA LEU A 31 5.00 10.94 9.70
C LEU A 31 5.80 11.31 8.45
N ASP A 32 6.60 12.37 8.51
CA ASP A 32 7.41 12.81 7.37
C ASP A 32 8.37 11.71 6.91
N LYS A 33 8.99 11.01 7.85
CA LYS A 33 9.89 9.90 7.55
C LYS A 33 9.18 8.73 6.89
N LEU A 34 8.01 8.34 7.40
CA LEU A 34 7.20 7.27 6.82
C LEU A 34 6.68 7.64 5.43
N MET A 35 6.35 8.90 5.18
CA MET A 35 5.94 9.36 3.86
C MET A 35 7.08 9.38 2.84
N ILE A 36 8.34 9.55 3.28
CA ILE A 36 9.52 9.33 2.41
C ILE A 36 9.58 7.86 1.98
N TYR A 37 9.45 6.92 2.91
CA TYR A 37 9.41 5.48 2.57
C TYR A 37 8.24 5.14 1.66
N HIS A 38 7.09 5.73 1.91
CA HIS A 38 5.92 5.57 1.03
C HIS A 38 6.21 6.08 -0.39
N ALA A 39 6.80 7.26 -0.52
CA ALA A 39 7.17 7.82 -1.82
C ALA A 39 8.20 6.95 -2.56
N ASP A 40 9.14 6.33 -1.85
CA ASP A 40 10.08 5.39 -2.47
C ASP A 40 9.38 4.11 -2.95
N PHE A 41 8.37 3.62 -2.21
CA PHE A 41 7.53 2.52 -2.68
C PHE A 41 6.72 2.91 -3.95
N VAL A 42 6.16 4.12 -4.00
CA VAL A 42 5.48 4.64 -5.20
C VAL A 42 6.40 4.58 -6.41
N LYS A 43 7.66 5.00 -6.27
CA LYS A 43 8.66 4.92 -7.34
C LYS A 43 8.92 3.48 -7.80
N LEU A 44 8.89 2.49 -6.89
CA LEU A 44 9.01 1.07 -7.27
C LEU A 44 7.83 0.63 -8.17
N LEU A 45 6.61 1.09 -7.86
CA LEU A 45 5.44 0.82 -8.71
C LEU A 45 5.57 1.50 -10.08
N GLU A 46 5.97 2.77 -10.12
CA GLU A 46 6.12 3.54 -11.37
C GLU A 46 7.14 2.89 -12.32
N LYS A 47 8.23 2.35 -11.78
CA LYS A 47 9.25 1.60 -12.56
C LYS A 47 8.67 0.38 -13.28
N GLN A 48 7.51 -0.13 -12.85
CA GLN A 48 6.86 -1.27 -13.49
C GLN A 48 6.02 -0.87 -14.72
N GLY A 49 6.02 0.39 -15.10
CA GLY A 49 5.29 0.88 -16.29
C GLY A 49 3.77 0.92 -16.11
N VAL A 50 3.30 1.14 -14.91
CA VAL A 50 1.91 1.45 -14.56
C VAL A 50 1.77 2.92 -14.19
N LYS A 51 0.58 3.49 -14.37
CA LYS A 51 0.24 4.77 -13.76
C LYS A 51 -0.08 4.56 -12.30
N VAL A 52 0.45 5.38 -11.41
CA VAL A 52 0.19 5.30 -9.97
C VAL A 52 -0.70 6.46 -9.54
N VAL A 53 -1.74 6.15 -8.78
CA VAL A 53 -2.55 7.13 -8.04
C VAL A 53 -2.25 6.95 -6.56
N ASP A 54 -1.52 7.89 -5.99
CA ASP A 54 -1.23 7.92 -4.56
C ASP A 54 -2.36 8.63 -3.81
N PHE A 55 -3.01 7.92 -2.90
CA PHE A 55 -4.09 8.45 -2.07
C PHE A 55 -3.57 9.04 -0.76
N GLY A 56 -2.30 8.84 -0.43
CA GLY A 56 -1.67 9.34 0.79
C GLY A 56 -1.86 8.43 2.00
N MET A 57 -1.83 9.02 3.19
CA MET A 57 -1.89 8.32 4.47
C MET A 57 -3.33 8.18 4.97
N SER A 58 -3.73 6.95 5.29
CA SER A 58 -4.92 6.62 6.07
C SER A 58 -4.50 6.35 7.52
N ASP A 59 -4.75 7.27 8.42
CA ASP A 59 -4.31 7.23 9.83
C ASP A 59 -5.45 7.38 10.84
N SER A 60 -6.67 7.53 10.36
CA SER A 60 -7.90 7.50 11.15
C SER A 60 -9.05 6.87 10.37
N SER A 61 -10.10 6.50 11.07
CA SER A 61 -11.31 5.94 10.46
C SER A 61 -11.97 6.94 9.49
N GLU A 62 -12.02 8.19 9.87
CA GLU A 62 -12.59 9.29 9.07
C GLU A 62 -11.83 9.42 7.75
N ARG A 63 -10.50 9.46 7.81
CA ARG A 63 -9.66 9.52 6.59
C ARG A 63 -9.80 8.29 5.71
N ALA A 64 -10.03 7.11 6.30
CA ALA A 64 -10.30 5.90 5.52
C ALA A 64 -11.58 6.01 4.70
N TYR A 65 -12.64 6.61 5.24
CA TYR A 65 -13.88 6.85 4.49
C TYR A 65 -13.72 7.93 3.41
N GLU A 66 -13.06 9.04 3.71
CA GLU A 66 -12.74 10.08 2.70
C GLU A 66 -11.90 9.52 1.55
N MET A 67 -10.92 8.69 1.89
CA MET A 67 -10.06 8.03 0.91
C MET A 67 -10.85 7.04 0.07
N LEU A 68 -11.78 6.28 0.65
CA LEU A 68 -12.64 5.34 -0.06
C LEU A 68 -13.43 6.03 -1.18
N ASP A 69 -13.98 7.21 -0.93
CA ASP A 69 -14.72 7.96 -1.95
C ASP A 69 -13.80 8.37 -3.12
N ARG A 70 -12.58 8.80 -2.81
CA ARG A 70 -11.57 9.11 -3.83
C ARG A 70 -11.15 7.88 -4.62
N ILE A 71 -10.97 6.75 -3.96
CA ILE A 71 -10.65 5.46 -4.59
C ILE A 71 -11.75 5.06 -5.57
N LYS A 72 -13.01 5.10 -5.15
CA LYS A 72 -14.16 4.75 -6.00
C LYS A 72 -14.26 5.64 -7.25
N ALA A 73 -13.90 6.91 -7.12
CA ALA A 73 -13.93 7.87 -8.23
C ALA A 73 -12.71 7.75 -9.18
N SER A 74 -11.65 7.06 -8.78
CA SER A 74 -10.36 7.10 -9.48
C SER A 74 -10.26 6.20 -10.71
N GLY A 75 -11.05 5.12 -10.77
CA GLY A 75 -10.98 4.12 -11.84
C GLY A 75 -9.71 3.27 -11.85
N VAL A 76 -8.98 3.15 -10.73
CA VAL A 76 -7.81 2.28 -10.62
C VAL A 76 -8.19 0.81 -10.80
N ASP A 77 -7.23 -0.01 -11.22
CA ASP A 77 -7.45 -1.43 -11.54
C ASP A 77 -7.18 -2.33 -10.33
N LEU A 78 -6.31 -1.89 -9.42
CA LEU A 78 -5.83 -2.63 -8.26
C LEU A 78 -5.34 -1.65 -7.18
N LEU A 79 -5.42 -2.05 -5.92
CA LEU A 79 -4.93 -1.28 -4.78
C LEU A 79 -3.75 -1.96 -4.10
N PHE A 80 -2.71 -1.19 -3.79
CA PHE A 80 -1.69 -1.54 -2.82
C PHE A 80 -1.98 -0.82 -1.50
N CYS A 81 -2.12 -1.57 -0.42
CA CYS A 81 -2.11 -1.04 0.94
C CYS A 81 -0.69 -1.13 1.48
N ASN A 82 0.02 -0.01 1.47
CA ASN A 82 1.41 0.06 1.92
C ASN A 82 1.47 0.28 3.43
N MET A 83 1.79 -0.78 4.14
CA MET A 83 1.89 -0.78 5.60
C MET A 83 3.26 -0.23 5.98
N VAL A 84 3.35 1.05 6.32
CA VAL A 84 4.62 1.73 6.65
C VAL A 84 4.96 1.72 8.12
N THR A 85 3.98 1.42 8.98
CA THR A 85 4.11 1.27 10.44
C THR A 85 2.94 0.45 10.95
N TYR A 86 2.91 0.13 12.25
CA TYR A 86 1.69 -0.40 12.87
C TYR A 86 0.54 0.61 12.75
N ALA A 87 -0.61 0.10 12.37
CA ALA A 87 -1.86 0.84 12.38
C ALA A 87 -3.02 -0.11 12.69
N THR A 88 -4.03 0.37 13.42
CA THR A 88 -5.22 -0.41 13.68
C THR A 88 -6.01 -0.67 12.40
N SER A 89 -6.73 -1.77 12.33
CA SER A 89 -7.51 -2.13 11.14
C SER A 89 -8.63 -1.15 10.79
N SER A 90 -8.99 -0.24 11.68
CA SER A 90 -10.00 0.80 11.41
C SER A 90 -9.63 1.74 10.27
N VAL A 91 -8.33 1.93 10.01
CA VAL A 91 -7.83 2.78 8.91
C VAL A 91 -7.84 2.06 7.56
N PHE A 92 -8.06 0.76 7.56
CA PHE A 92 -8.07 -0.12 6.38
C PHE A 92 -9.45 -0.70 6.07
N ALA A 93 -10.22 -1.05 7.11
CA ALA A 93 -11.46 -1.81 7.00
C ALA A 93 -12.51 -1.18 6.07
N PRO A 94 -12.79 0.15 6.08
CA PRO A 94 -13.74 0.76 5.15
C PRO A 94 -13.33 0.55 3.68
N ILE A 95 -12.03 0.70 3.39
CA ILE A 95 -11.48 0.56 2.03
C ILE A 95 -11.58 -0.90 1.59
N ALA A 96 -11.17 -1.84 2.44
CA ALA A 96 -11.23 -3.26 2.13
C ALA A 96 -12.67 -3.75 1.91
N ARG A 97 -13.61 -3.26 2.72
CA ARG A 97 -15.01 -3.65 2.64
C ARG A 97 -15.69 -3.15 1.38
N ASP A 98 -15.48 -1.89 1.02
CA ASP A 98 -16.38 -1.16 0.13
C ASP A 98 -15.72 -0.65 -1.17
N SER A 99 -14.40 -0.82 -1.37
CA SER A 99 -13.74 -0.37 -2.62
C SER A 99 -14.14 -1.20 -3.84
N GLY A 100 -14.45 -2.47 -3.64
CA GLY A 100 -14.74 -3.40 -4.75
C GLY A 100 -13.50 -3.79 -5.57
N LEU A 101 -12.31 -3.37 -5.16
CA LEU A 101 -11.06 -3.59 -5.89
C LEU A 101 -10.24 -4.73 -5.29
N PRO A 102 -9.40 -5.41 -6.11
CA PRO A 102 -8.38 -6.29 -5.59
C PRO A 102 -7.38 -5.50 -4.73
N ILE A 103 -7.05 -6.03 -3.55
CA ILE A 103 -6.10 -5.41 -2.62
C ILE A 103 -4.93 -6.35 -2.38
N VAL A 104 -3.73 -5.78 -2.46
CA VAL A 104 -2.46 -6.40 -2.06
C VAL A 104 -1.90 -5.62 -0.89
N LEU A 105 -1.57 -6.30 0.21
CA LEU A 105 -0.85 -5.70 1.32
C LEU A 105 0.64 -5.71 1.03
N THR A 106 1.34 -4.64 1.37
CA THR A 106 2.80 -4.59 1.34
C THR A 106 3.34 -4.18 2.70
N ALA A 107 4.22 -4.99 3.25
CA ALA A 107 4.90 -4.78 4.51
C ALA A 107 6.40 -4.85 4.27
N LEU A 108 6.97 -3.74 3.78
CA LEU A 108 8.36 -3.61 3.39
C LEU A 108 9.09 -2.72 4.38
N GLN A 109 9.91 -3.32 5.25
CA GLN A 109 10.69 -2.57 6.21
C GLN A 109 11.88 -1.87 5.54
N PRO A 110 12.23 -0.63 5.95
CA PRO A 110 13.33 0.10 5.34
C PRO A 110 14.71 -0.44 5.72
N LEU A 111 14.87 -1.02 6.91
CA LEU A 111 16.12 -1.62 7.36
C LEU A 111 16.06 -3.15 7.24
N ALA A 112 17.08 -3.75 6.65
CA ALA A 112 17.18 -5.21 6.57
C ALA A 112 17.35 -5.85 7.96
N ASN A 113 18.09 -5.19 8.85
CA ASN A 113 18.31 -5.61 10.23
C ASN A 113 18.25 -4.40 11.16
N LEU A 114 17.66 -4.60 12.34
CA LEU A 114 17.65 -3.61 13.39
C LEU A 114 18.85 -3.86 14.31
N ASP A 115 19.68 -2.83 14.55
CA ASP A 115 20.72 -2.89 15.58
C ASP A 115 20.07 -2.70 16.95
N TYR A 116 19.88 -3.77 17.68
CA TYR A 116 19.25 -3.76 18.99
C TYR A 116 20.04 -3.00 20.06
N THR A 117 21.32 -2.69 19.83
CA THR A 117 22.10 -1.84 20.76
C THR A 117 21.73 -0.37 20.63
N GLN A 118 21.18 0.04 19.49
CA GLN A 118 20.76 1.41 19.17
C GLN A 118 19.23 1.55 19.09
N ALA A 119 18.50 0.43 19.11
CA ALA A 119 17.07 0.40 18.88
C ALA A 119 16.30 1.21 19.94
N ASN A 120 15.33 1.96 19.48
CA ASN A 120 14.38 2.69 20.29
C ASN A 120 12.98 2.58 19.68
N THR A 121 11.96 3.06 20.40
CA THR A 121 10.57 2.95 19.97
C THR A 121 10.32 3.58 18.58
N ARG A 122 10.95 4.72 18.30
CA ARG A 122 10.82 5.37 16.99
C ARG A 122 11.38 4.48 15.86
N MET A 123 12.57 3.93 16.05
CA MET A 123 13.16 3.00 15.06
C MET A 123 12.31 1.75 14.88
N GLN A 124 11.69 1.26 15.95
CA GLN A 124 10.73 0.17 15.87
C GLN A 124 9.54 0.57 15.00
N LEU A 125 8.89 1.71 15.27
CA LEU A 125 7.74 2.18 14.50
C LEU A 125 8.06 2.44 13.02
N GLU A 126 9.30 2.73 12.68
CA GLU A 126 9.76 2.86 11.29
C GLU A 126 9.98 1.49 10.60
N ASN A 127 10.04 0.38 11.34
CA ASN A 127 10.43 -0.95 10.84
C ASN A 127 9.47 -2.10 11.22
N ASP A 128 8.35 -1.83 11.88
CA ASP A 128 7.43 -2.86 12.39
C ASP A 128 6.15 -3.02 11.55
N CYS A 129 6.18 -2.62 10.30
CA CYS A 129 5.03 -2.68 9.40
C CYS A 129 4.37 -4.07 9.33
N ILE A 130 5.15 -5.14 9.50
CA ILE A 130 4.64 -6.52 9.43
C ILE A 130 3.70 -6.86 10.59
N CYS A 131 3.80 -6.21 11.74
CA CYS A 131 3.03 -6.61 12.92
C CYS A 131 1.52 -6.37 12.78
N ALA A 132 1.09 -5.49 11.89
CA ALA A 132 -0.33 -5.25 11.61
C ALA A 132 -0.93 -6.25 10.59
N VAL A 133 -0.11 -7.02 9.86
CA VAL A 133 -0.59 -7.96 8.82
C VAL A 133 -1.63 -8.95 9.35
N PRO A 134 -1.42 -9.65 10.49
CA PRO A 134 -2.42 -10.59 10.98
C PRO A 134 -3.76 -9.93 11.34
N GLU A 135 -3.73 -8.71 11.86
CA GLU A 135 -4.94 -7.95 12.17
C GLU A 135 -5.73 -7.61 10.91
N TYR A 136 -5.06 -7.12 9.86
CA TYR A 136 -5.69 -6.76 8.59
C TYR A 136 -6.26 -7.98 7.87
N MET A 137 -5.51 -9.08 7.84
CA MET A 137 -5.99 -10.35 7.30
C MET A 137 -7.21 -10.87 8.07
N GLY A 138 -7.19 -10.79 9.40
CA GLY A 138 -8.28 -11.23 10.27
C GLY A 138 -9.54 -10.39 10.07
N VAL A 139 -9.42 -9.05 9.94
CA VAL A 139 -10.57 -8.18 9.71
C VAL A 139 -11.16 -8.38 8.31
N ALA A 140 -10.33 -8.54 7.30
CA ALA A 140 -10.78 -8.84 5.94
C ALA A 140 -11.56 -10.17 5.90
N ALA A 141 -11.05 -11.21 6.55
CA ALA A 141 -11.72 -12.51 6.64
C ALA A 141 -13.10 -12.40 7.33
N ARG A 142 -13.21 -11.67 8.46
CA ARG A 142 -14.49 -11.42 9.14
C ARG A 142 -15.50 -10.67 8.27
N MET A 143 -15.04 -9.81 7.37
CA MET A 143 -15.89 -9.09 6.41
C MET A 143 -16.17 -9.87 5.13
N ASN A 144 -15.71 -11.12 5.05
CA ASN A 144 -15.77 -11.95 3.84
C ASN A 144 -15.13 -11.24 2.63
N ARG A 145 -13.98 -10.58 2.85
CA ARG A 145 -13.19 -9.91 1.81
C ARG A 145 -11.86 -10.62 1.62
N LYS A 146 -11.51 -10.85 0.36
CA LYS A 146 -10.25 -11.46 -0.01
C LYS A 146 -9.15 -10.40 -0.10
N ILE A 147 -8.06 -10.62 0.62
CA ILE A 147 -6.77 -10.00 0.33
C ILE A 147 -6.03 -10.95 -0.62
N TYR A 148 -5.58 -10.43 -1.74
CA TYR A 148 -5.08 -11.28 -2.83
C TYR A 148 -3.63 -11.72 -2.61
N ASP A 149 -2.84 -10.91 -1.93
CA ASP A 149 -1.46 -11.25 -1.58
C ASP A 149 -0.96 -10.36 -0.42
N VAL A 150 0.13 -10.80 0.21
CA VAL A 150 0.89 -10.04 1.20
C VAL A 150 2.36 -10.10 0.81
N ILE A 151 2.91 -8.99 0.37
CA ILE A 151 4.34 -8.87 0.03
C ILE A 151 5.09 -8.44 1.28
N ILE A 152 5.95 -9.30 1.78
CA ILE A 152 6.77 -9.07 2.97
C ILE A 152 8.23 -9.06 2.55
N GLY A 153 9.00 -8.08 3.02
CA GLY A 153 10.43 -7.97 2.71
C GLY A 153 11.03 -6.65 3.14
N CYS A 154 12.06 -6.23 2.41
CA CYS A 154 12.70 -4.93 2.60
C CYS A 154 12.30 -3.97 1.47
N LEU A 155 12.22 -2.68 1.82
CA LEU A 155 11.91 -1.62 0.85
C LEU A 155 13.05 -1.42 -0.15
N TYR A 156 14.29 -1.68 0.29
CA TYR A 156 15.47 -1.43 -0.50
C TYR A 156 16.26 -2.72 -0.73
N ASN A 157 16.72 -2.90 -1.98
CA ASN A 157 17.61 -4.00 -2.39
C ASN A 157 17.05 -5.41 -2.09
N ASP A 158 15.76 -5.62 -2.32
CA ASP A 158 15.08 -6.90 -2.14
C ASP A 158 14.48 -7.37 -3.48
N GLU A 159 15.28 -8.15 -4.24
CA GLU A 159 14.86 -8.66 -5.54
C GLU A 159 13.59 -9.52 -5.49
N LYS A 160 13.35 -10.21 -4.37
CA LYS A 160 12.15 -11.02 -4.20
C LYS A 160 10.91 -10.14 -4.06
N ALA A 161 10.98 -9.13 -3.21
CA ALA A 161 9.89 -8.16 -3.04
C ALA A 161 9.64 -7.40 -4.36
N ASP A 162 10.69 -6.96 -5.05
CA ASP A 162 10.60 -6.29 -6.35
C ASP A 162 9.93 -7.20 -7.40
N GLY A 163 10.25 -8.50 -7.41
CA GLY A 163 9.63 -9.49 -8.29
C GLY A 163 8.12 -9.66 -8.03
N GLU A 164 7.70 -9.70 -6.77
CA GLU A 164 6.27 -9.77 -6.41
C GLU A 164 5.52 -8.48 -6.77
N ILE A 165 6.14 -7.32 -6.57
CA ILE A 165 5.59 -6.03 -7.01
C ILE A 165 5.38 -6.03 -8.53
N ALA A 166 6.40 -6.44 -9.29
CA ALA A 166 6.34 -6.54 -10.76
C ALA A 166 5.21 -7.47 -11.21
N LYS A 167 5.06 -8.63 -10.58
CA LYS A 167 3.98 -9.59 -10.83
C LYS A 167 2.61 -8.94 -10.68
N TRP A 168 2.35 -8.22 -9.58
CA TRP A 168 1.06 -7.59 -9.34
C TRP A 168 0.81 -6.40 -10.27
N CYS A 169 1.83 -5.64 -10.65
CA CYS A 169 1.69 -4.62 -11.69
C CYS A 169 1.36 -5.22 -13.05
N ASN A 170 1.89 -6.39 -13.39
CA ASN A 170 1.53 -7.12 -14.61
C ASN A 170 0.08 -7.66 -14.54
N ILE A 171 -0.37 -8.11 -13.37
CA ILE A 171 -1.78 -8.47 -13.16
C ILE A 171 -2.68 -7.25 -13.36
N ALA A 172 -2.31 -6.07 -12.84
CA ALA A 172 -3.07 -4.84 -13.09
C ALA A 172 -3.17 -4.49 -14.57
N LYS A 173 -2.09 -4.69 -15.34
CA LYS A 173 -2.12 -4.51 -16.81
C LYS A 173 -3.08 -5.49 -17.49
N ALA A 174 -3.12 -6.75 -17.04
CA ALA A 174 -4.06 -7.73 -17.57
C ALA A 174 -5.51 -7.37 -17.22
N LEU A 175 -5.80 -6.98 -15.99
CA LEU A 175 -7.13 -6.52 -15.55
C LEU A 175 -7.60 -5.30 -16.36
N HIS A 176 -6.70 -4.36 -16.62
CA HIS A 176 -6.99 -3.19 -17.43
C HIS A 176 -7.36 -3.56 -18.88
N GLY A 177 -6.67 -4.54 -19.44
CA GLY A 177 -6.93 -5.02 -20.80
C GLY A 177 -8.26 -5.79 -20.98
N LEU A 178 -8.89 -6.19 -19.87
CA LEU A 178 -10.19 -6.88 -19.87
C LEU A 178 -11.40 -5.93 -19.75
N LYS A 179 -11.17 -4.66 -19.47
CA LYS A 179 -12.19 -3.60 -19.40
C LYS A 179 -12.44 -2.98 -20.78
#